data_b8cd4d5d8e0281f2e50bb74ca453f297
#
_entry.id   b8cd4d5d8e0281f2e50bb74ca453f297
#
_cell.length_a   1.000
_cell.length_b   1.000
_cell.length_c   1.000
_cell.angle_alpha   90.00
_cell.angle_beta   90.00
_cell.angle_gamma   90.00
#
_symmetry.space_group_name_H-M   'P 1'
#
loop_
_entity.id
_entity.type
_entity.pdbx_description
1 polymer ?
#
loop_
_entity_poly.entity_id
_entity_poly.type
_entity_poly.pdbx_seq_one_letter_code
_entity_poly.pdbx_strand_id
1 'polypeptide(L)'
;LLEAENPREIYNALVFKVEHAFNLSNDYAEISFAAKHQNIKNHSMKIGKPVNPMLAIKAETPDDAFTHLGRPALLEYKLDGFRLQIHKKGDEVKLYTRRLENVTKQFEEIIPTIRSHIKAKNCILDSELVGFDPKTKRYLPFQNISKRIKRKHNIGKKSEELPVEINVFDIILKDDEILIDRTQEDRRKILEKTIKQEKTKVVLTKKLATSSEKELDKFYKESLKHGNEGIMIKNIKARYVPGRRVGGWMKIKPVKETLDLVIIGATWGEGKRAKWLSSFTIACRDKNE
;
A
#
# COMPACT_ATOMS: atom_id res chain seq x y z
N LEU A 1 4.09 -24.15 -28.25
CA LEU A 1 4.46 -22.73 -28.50
C LEU A 1 5.16 -22.52 -29.83
N LEU A 2 5.99 -23.47 -30.27
CA LEU A 2 6.78 -23.38 -31.54
C LEU A 2 5.93 -23.58 -32.81
N GLU A 3 4.74 -24.20 -32.68
CA GLU A 3 3.80 -24.47 -33.79
C GLU A 3 2.64 -23.45 -33.86
N ALA A 4 2.64 -22.40 -33.01
CA ALA A 4 1.57 -21.41 -32.98
C ALA A 4 1.85 -20.29 -34.01
N GLU A 5 0.79 -19.79 -34.65
CA GLU A 5 0.88 -18.66 -35.60
C GLU A 5 1.50 -17.40 -34.97
N ASN A 6 1.33 -17.19 -33.65
CA ASN A 6 1.97 -16.09 -32.91
C ASN A 6 2.53 -16.54 -31.54
N PRO A 7 3.72 -17.19 -31.51
CA PRO A 7 4.33 -17.70 -30.29
C PRO A 7 4.55 -16.63 -29.22
N ARG A 8 4.80 -15.38 -29.61
CA ARG A 8 5.06 -14.26 -28.70
C ARG A 8 3.80 -13.82 -27.95
N GLU A 9 2.67 -13.77 -28.61
CA GLU A 9 1.38 -13.43 -27.97
C GLU A 9 0.96 -14.50 -26.97
N ILE A 10 1.09 -15.77 -27.36
CA ILE A 10 0.80 -16.90 -26.46
C ILE A 10 1.70 -16.85 -25.22
N TYR A 11 3.01 -16.63 -25.41
CA TYR A 11 3.96 -16.47 -24.32
C TYR A 11 3.54 -15.33 -23.39
N ASN A 12 3.25 -14.14 -23.92
CA ASN A 12 2.85 -12.98 -23.13
C ASN A 12 1.55 -13.24 -22.35
N ALA A 13 0.57 -13.91 -22.95
CA ALA A 13 -0.69 -14.26 -22.29
C ALA A 13 -0.48 -15.27 -21.15
N LEU A 14 0.42 -16.24 -21.31
CA LEU A 14 0.77 -17.20 -20.27
C LEU A 14 1.53 -16.53 -19.13
N VAL A 15 2.51 -15.69 -19.43
CA VAL A 15 3.25 -14.91 -18.43
C VAL A 15 2.29 -14.05 -17.63
N PHE A 16 1.36 -13.36 -18.30
CA PHE A 16 0.35 -12.55 -17.61
C PHE A 16 -0.48 -13.38 -16.62
N LYS A 17 -0.93 -14.57 -16.99
CA LYS A 17 -1.70 -15.47 -16.12
C LYS A 17 -0.87 -15.93 -14.90
N VAL A 18 0.38 -16.30 -15.12
CA VAL A 18 1.31 -16.73 -14.05
C VAL A 18 1.58 -15.57 -13.09
N GLU A 19 1.92 -14.39 -13.60
CA GLU A 19 2.15 -13.20 -12.78
C GLU A 19 0.91 -12.79 -11.99
N HIS A 20 -0.27 -12.86 -12.60
CA HIS A 20 -1.52 -12.54 -11.92
C HIS A 20 -1.76 -13.50 -10.74
N ALA A 21 -1.65 -14.81 -10.97
CA ALA A 21 -1.81 -15.82 -9.93
C ALA A 21 -0.74 -15.65 -8.82
N PHE A 22 0.51 -15.37 -9.20
CA PHE A 22 1.57 -15.08 -8.23
C PHE A 22 1.27 -13.85 -7.39
N ASN A 23 0.78 -12.77 -7.99
CA ASN A 23 0.43 -11.55 -7.25
C ASN A 23 -0.70 -11.75 -6.21
N LEU A 24 -1.52 -12.78 -6.39
CA LEU A 24 -2.60 -13.15 -5.45
C LEU A 24 -2.15 -14.02 -4.29
N SER A 25 -1.08 -14.82 -4.44
CA SER A 25 -0.67 -15.80 -3.43
C SER A 25 0.75 -15.60 -2.91
N ASN A 26 1.59 -14.92 -3.68
CA ASN A 26 3.03 -14.73 -3.40
C ASN A 26 3.78 -16.04 -3.08
N ASP A 27 3.38 -17.13 -3.74
CA ASP A 27 3.93 -18.48 -3.50
C ASP A 27 4.39 -19.11 -4.82
N TYR A 28 5.71 -19.05 -5.09
CA TYR A 28 6.29 -19.61 -6.31
C TYR A 28 6.08 -21.12 -6.45
N ALA A 29 6.16 -21.87 -5.35
CA ALA A 29 6.02 -23.32 -5.39
C ALA A 29 4.60 -23.71 -5.79
N GLU A 30 3.60 -23.09 -5.18
CA GLU A 30 2.18 -23.30 -5.49
C GLU A 30 1.87 -22.93 -6.95
N ILE A 31 2.36 -21.77 -7.41
CA ILE A 31 2.12 -21.32 -8.78
C ILE A 31 2.85 -22.17 -9.82
N SER A 32 4.08 -22.58 -9.56
CA SER A 32 4.82 -23.47 -10.44
C SER A 32 4.14 -24.83 -10.58
N PHE A 33 3.64 -25.38 -9.48
CA PHE A 33 2.86 -26.60 -9.47
C PHE A 33 1.56 -26.45 -10.26
N ALA A 34 0.81 -25.37 -10.04
CA ALA A 34 -0.43 -25.07 -10.76
C ALA A 34 -0.18 -24.85 -12.25
N ALA A 35 0.93 -24.20 -12.62
CA ALA A 35 1.33 -24.01 -14.01
C ALA A 35 1.62 -25.34 -14.70
N LYS A 36 2.42 -26.21 -14.06
CA LYS A 36 2.76 -27.53 -14.58
C LYS A 36 1.52 -28.40 -14.85
N HIS A 37 0.52 -28.30 -13.99
CA HIS A 37 -0.73 -29.07 -14.08
C HIS A 37 -1.85 -28.31 -14.81
N GLN A 38 -1.55 -27.20 -15.50
CA GLN A 38 -2.50 -26.37 -16.26
C GLN A 38 -3.69 -25.85 -15.44
N ASN A 39 -3.53 -25.71 -14.11
CA ASN A 39 -4.58 -25.39 -13.15
C ASN A 39 -4.46 -23.95 -12.57
N ILE A 40 -3.74 -23.05 -13.25
CA ILE A 40 -3.54 -21.66 -12.81
C ILE A 40 -4.87 -20.91 -12.69
N LYS A 41 -5.86 -21.20 -13.53
CA LYS A 41 -7.17 -20.54 -13.52
C LYS A 41 -7.94 -20.71 -12.20
N ASN A 42 -7.72 -21.81 -11.49
CA ASN A 42 -8.38 -22.13 -10.23
C ASN A 42 -7.61 -21.57 -9.01
N HIS A 43 -6.51 -20.87 -9.28
CA HIS A 43 -5.70 -20.29 -8.21
C HIS A 43 -6.36 -19.01 -7.70
N SER A 44 -6.68 -18.98 -6.41
CA SER A 44 -7.41 -17.90 -5.77
C SER A 44 -6.66 -17.34 -4.57
N MET A 45 -7.03 -16.14 -4.17
CA MET A 45 -6.57 -15.48 -2.96
C MET A 45 -6.92 -16.29 -1.72
N LYS A 46 -5.98 -16.43 -0.78
CA LYS A 46 -6.18 -17.14 0.48
C LYS A 46 -5.84 -16.25 1.66
N ILE A 47 -6.73 -16.20 2.66
CA ILE A 47 -6.44 -15.51 3.92
C ILE A 47 -5.24 -16.18 4.59
N GLY A 48 -4.28 -15.36 5.05
CA GLY A 48 -3.02 -15.85 5.63
C GLY A 48 -1.86 -15.97 4.63
N LYS A 49 -2.12 -15.82 3.31
CA LYS A 49 -1.09 -15.61 2.28
C LYS A 49 -1.17 -14.16 1.79
N PRO A 50 -0.10 -13.36 1.95
CA PRO A 50 -0.18 -11.95 1.61
C PRO A 50 -0.29 -11.72 0.10
N VAL A 51 -1.05 -10.70 -0.28
CA VAL A 51 -1.31 -10.30 -1.66
C VAL A 51 -0.39 -9.14 -2.02
N ASN A 52 0.20 -9.17 -3.20
CA ASN A 52 1.01 -8.05 -3.67
C ASN A 52 0.17 -6.75 -3.71
N PRO A 53 0.62 -5.67 -3.06
CA PRO A 53 -0.17 -4.46 -2.97
C PRO A 53 -0.28 -3.73 -4.31
N MET A 54 -1.46 -3.21 -4.64
CA MET A 54 -1.63 -2.29 -5.76
C MET A 54 -0.79 -1.02 -5.53
N LEU A 55 -0.17 -0.50 -6.59
CA LEU A 55 0.76 0.62 -6.55
C LEU A 55 0.18 1.83 -7.29
N ALA A 56 0.52 3.04 -6.80
CA ALA A 56 0.12 4.30 -7.40
C ALA A 56 1.21 4.91 -8.28
N ILE A 57 0.80 5.55 -9.37
CA ILE A 57 1.64 6.38 -10.23
C ILE A 57 1.75 7.78 -9.59
N LYS A 58 2.84 8.49 -9.84
CA LYS A 58 2.97 9.91 -9.45
C LYS A 58 2.21 10.76 -10.47
N ALA A 59 1.37 11.65 -9.99
CA ALA A 59 0.81 12.75 -10.78
C ALA A 59 1.66 14.00 -10.56
N GLU A 60 1.90 14.75 -11.62
CA GLU A 60 2.67 16.01 -11.52
C GLU A 60 1.74 17.16 -11.12
N THR A 61 0.53 17.19 -11.65
CA THR A 61 -0.48 18.22 -11.40
C THR A 61 -1.87 17.60 -11.10
N PRO A 62 -2.80 18.38 -10.53
CA PRO A 62 -4.21 17.96 -10.42
C PRO A 62 -4.85 17.60 -11.76
N ASP A 63 -4.58 18.37 -12.80
CA ASP A 63 -5.13 18.14 -14.14
C ASP A 63 -4.60 16.84 -14.76
N ASP A 64 -3.27 16.60 -14.63
CA ASP A 64 -2.65 15.32 -15.01
C ASP A 64 -3.39 14.13 -14.36
N ALA A 65 -3.70 14.23 -13.05
CA ALA A 65 -4.41 13.18 -12.36
C ALA A 65 -5.83 12.96 -12.91
N PHE A 66 -6.60 14.01 -13.16
CA PHE A 66 -7.94 13.89 -13.71
C PHE A 66 -7.97 13.41 -15.17
N THR A 67 -6.99 13.81 -15.97
CA THR A 67 -6.84 13.34 -17.35
C THR A 67 -6.63 11.84 -17.40
N HIS A 68 -5.80 11.29 -16.50
CA HIS A 68 -5.52 9.84 -16.45
C HIS A 68 -6.61 9.02 -15.76
N LEU A 69 -7.23 9.54 -14.70
CA LEU A 69 -8.15 8.78 -13.86
C LEU A 69 -9.62 9.00 -14.20
N GLY A 70 -9.94 10.07 -14.95
CA GLY A 70 -11.30 10.49 -15.23
C GLY A 70 -11.93 11.30 -14.09
N ARG A 71 -13.13 11.80 -14.33
CA ARG A 71 -13.93 12.59 -13.40
C ARG A 71 -15.30 11.95 -13.20
N PRO A 72 -15.85 11.88 -11.97
CA PRO A 72 -15.21 12.26 -10.72
C PRO A 72 -14.12 11.26 -10.30
N ALA A 73 -13.15 11.71 -9.47
CA ALA A 73 -12.17 10.87 -8.83
C ALA A 73 -12.37 10.85 -7.31
N LEU A 74 -11.95 9.76 -6.66
CA LEU A 74 -11.94 9.63 -5.22
C LEU A 74 -10.59 10.07 -4.68
N LEU A 75 -10.58 11.13 -3.88
CA LEU A 75 -9.41 11.62 -3.15
C LEU A 75 -9.36 10.98 -1.78
N GLU A 76 -8.16 10.64 -1.31
CA GLU A 76 -7.92 10.20 0.06
C GLU A 76 -6.63 10.83 0.60
N TYR A 77 -6.54 11.04 1.91
CA TYR A 77 -5.29 11.50 2.51
C TYR A 77 -4.19 10.45 2.28
N LYS A 78 -3.03 10.90 1.83
CA LYS A 78 -1.83 10.08 1.80
C LYS A 78 -1.11 10.23 3.13
N LEU A 79 -1.40 9.31 4.00
CA LEU A 79 -0.82 9.27 5.34
C LEU A 79 0.69 8.97 5.27
N ASP A 80 1.44 9.53 6.21
CA ASP A 80 2.86 9.21 6.41
C ASP A 80 3.00 8.10 7.45
N GLY A 81 2.66 6.89 7.03
CA GLY A 81 2.60 5.74 7.89
C GLY A 81 3.26 4.50 7.30
N PHE A 82 2.84 3.38 7.79
CA PHE A 82 3.32 2.07 7.44
C PHE A 82 2.18 1.25 6.84
N ARG A 83 2.29 0.94 5.53
CA ARG A 83 1.25 0.14 4.87
C ARG A 83 1.17 -1.24 5.49
N LEU A 84 -0.01 -1.58 5.97
CA LEU A 84 -0.32 -2.82 6.64
C LEU A 84 -1.47 -3.54 5.95
N GLN A 85 -1.24 -4.76 5.51
CA GLN A 85 -2.28 -5.65 5.04
C GLN A 85 -2.76 -6.50 6.21
N ILE A 86 -4.07 -6.47 6.48
CA ILE A 86 -4.72 -7.17 7.59
C ILE A 86 -5.46 -8.37 7.04
N HIS A 87 -5.09 -9.56 7.49
CA HIS A 87 -5.78 -10.80 7.22
C HIS A 87 -6.50 -11.26 8.50
N LYS A 88 -7.82 -11.35 8.46
CA LYS A 88 -8.65 -11.85 9.56
C LYS A 88 -9.42 -13.09 9.11
N LYS A 89 -9.33 -14.18 9.90
CA LYS A 89 -10.10 -15.41 9.70
C LYS A 89 -10.67 -15.83 11.06
N GLY A 90 -11.94 -15.52 11.30
CA GLY A 90 -12.51 -15.62 12.65
C GLY A 90 -11.71 -14.74 13.62
N ASP A 91 -11.14 -15.35 14.65
CA ASP A 91 -10.29 -14.67 15.64
C ASP A 91 -8.79 -14.66 15.28
N GLU A 92 -8.39 -15.44 14.28
CA GLU A 92 -7.02 -15.42 13.80
C GLU A 92 -6.77 -14.15 12.98
N VAL A 93 -5.71 -13.41 13.34
CA VAL A 93 -5.27 -12.20 12.66
C VAL A 93 -3.81 -12.34 12.28
N LYS A 94 -3.49 -12.07 11.03
CA LYS A 94 -2.11 -11.94 10.53
C LYS A 94 -1.92 -10.57 9.88
N LEU A 95 -0.76 -9.98 10.12
CA LEU A 95 -0.40 -8.63 9.67
C LEU A 95 0.82 -8.71 8.77
N TYR A 96 0.72 -8.07 7.59
CA TYR A 96 1.80 -8.09 6.62
C TYR A 96 2.21 -6.70 6.17
N THR A 97 3.51 -6.49 6.01
CA THR A 97 4.08 -5.24 5.48
C THR A 97 3.82 -5.10 3.98
N ARG A 98 4.14 -3.91 3.45
CA ARG A 98 4.19 -3.69 1.99
C ARG A 98 5.13 -4.67 1.27
N ARG A 99 6.14 -5.20 1.96
CA ARG A 99 7.10 -6.21 1.45
C ARG A 99 6.65 -7.64 1.74
N LEU A 100 5.42 -7.82 2.21
CA LEU A 100 4.79 -9.12 2.50
C LEU A 100 5.43 -9.85 3.70
N GLU A 101 6.22 -9.17 4.51
CA GLU A 101 6.80 -9.72 5.74
C GLU A 101 5.71 -9.79 6.83
N ASN A 102 5.66 -10.90 7.55
CA ASN A 102 4.73 -11.06 8.67
C ASN A 102 5.23 -10.26 9.88
N VAL A 103 4.43 -9.31 10.32
CA VAL A 103 4.72 -8.42 11.46
C VAL A 103 3.68 -8.53 12.57
N THR A 104 2.96 -9.64 12.62
CA THR A 104 1.90 -9.86 13.62
C THR A 104 2.41 -9.69 15.05
N LYS A 105 3.59 -10.27 15.35
CA LYS A 105 4.23 -10.18 16.68
C LYS A 105 4.65 -8.76 17.05
N GLN A 106 5.01 -7.92 16.08
CA GLN A 106 5.44 -6.55 16.32
C GLN A 106 4.27 -5.59 16.67
N PHE A 107 3.04 -6.02 16.39
CA PHE A 107 1.83 -5.23 16.56
C PHE A 107 0.69 -6.02 17.20
N GLU A 108 1.01 -6.89 18.17
CA GLU A 108 0.00 -7.72 18.86
C GLU A 108 -1.07 -6.89 19.56
N GLU A 109 -0.73 -5.69 20.02
CA GLU A 109 -1.65 -4.78 20.73
C GLU A 109 -2.83 -4.29 19.87
N ILE A 110 -2.71 -4.32 18.53
CA ILE A 110 -3.83 -3.90 17.67
C ILE A 110 -4.78 -5.06 17.35
N ILE A 111 -4.43 -6.31 17.65
CA ILE A 111 -5.25 -7.49 17.34
C ILE A 111 -6.62 -7.43 18.01
N PRO A 112 -6.75 -7.08 19.32
CA PRO A 112 -8.05 -6.93 19.95
C PRO A 112 -8.93 -5.87 19.26
N THR A 113 -8.33 -4.75 18.82
CA THR A 113 -9.03 -3.73 18.05
C THR A 113 -9.55 -4.27 16.71
N ILE A 114 -8.72 -5.01 15.97
CA ILE A 114 -9.10 -5.64 14.70
C ILE A 114 -10.29 -6.59 14.92
N ARG A 115 -10.26 -7.44 15.95
CA ARG A 115 -11.33 -8.38 16.27
C ARG A 115 -12.65 -7.68 16.58
N SER A 116 -12.62 -6.62 17.37
CA SER A 116 -13.81 -5.92 17.86
C SER A 116 -14.41 -4.90 16.89
N HIS A 117 -13.60 -4.36 15.96
CA HIS A 117 -14.01 -3.26 15.08
C HIS A 117 -14.19 -3.66 13.62
N ILE A 118 -13.70 -4.82 13.21
CA ILE A 118 -13.91 -5.35 11.86
C ILE A 118 -15.02 -6.40 11.90
N LYS A 119 -16.21 -6.04 11.38
CA LYS A 119 -17.43 -6.84 11.44
C LYS A 119 -17.39 -8.10 10.59
N ALA A 120 -16.56 -8.14 9.53
CA ALA A 120 -16.41 -9.34 8.70
C ALA A 120 -15.80 -10.49 9.50
N LYS A 121 -16.32 -11.71 9.32
CA LYS A 121 -15.74 -12.93 9.90
C LYS A 121 -14.38 -13.21 9.27
N ASN A 122 -14.30 -13.10 7.95
CA ASN A 122 -13.12 -13.32 7.14
C ASN A 122 -12.86 -12.11 6.26
N CYS A 123 -11.65 -11.55 6.24
CA CYS A 123 -11.34 -10.46 5.32
C CYS A 123 -9.85 -10.26 5.08
N ILE A 124 -9.56 -9.60 3.97
CA ILE A 124 -8.25 -8.99 3.68
C ILE A 124 -8.47 -7.51 3.44
N LEU A 125 -7.83 -6.69 4.27
CA LEU A 125 -7.92 -5.24 4.21
C LEU A 125 -6.56 -4.64 3.90
N ASP A 126 -6.58 -3.53 3.15
CA ASP A 126 -5.42 -2.67 2.95
C ASP A 126 -5.56 -1.43 3.86
N SER A 127 -4.53 -1.13 4.62
CA SER A 127 -4.55 -0.05 5.60
C SER A 127 -3.19 0.64 5.70
N GLU A 128 -3.17 1.81 6.32
CA GLU A 128 -1.97 2.50 6.77
C GLU A 128 -1.98 2.57 8.29
N LEU A 129 -0.93 2.07 8.92
CA LEU A 129 -0.73 2.15 10.35
C LEU A 129 0.06 3.43 10.65
N VAL A 130 -0.53 4.34 11.42
CA VAL A 130 0.06 5.64 11.71
C VAL A 130 0.29 5.78 13.21
N GLY A 131 1.50 6.16 13.61
CA GLY A 131 1.80 6.53 14.98
C GLY A 131 1.19 7.87 15.35
N PHE A 132 0.78 8.03 16.59
CA PHE A 132 0.32 9.31 17.07
C PHE A 132 0.89 9.63 18.46
N ASP A 133 1.02 10.92 18.74
CA ASP A 133 1.40 11.42 20.05
C ASP A 133 0.25 11.17 21.05
N PRO A 134 0.49 10.46 22.16
CA PRO A 134 -0.58 10.09 23.10
C PRO A 134 -1.24 11.28 23.79
N LYS A 135 -0.56 12.43 23.89
CA LYS A 135 -1.07 13.65 24.54
C LYS A 135 -1.88 14.51 23.57
N THR A 136 -1.29 14.80 22.41
CA THR A 136 -1.89 15.72 21.42
C THR A 136 -2.81 15.02 20.43
N LYS A 137 -2.72 13.68 20.30
CA LYS A 137 -3.41 12.85 19.31
C LYS A 137 -3.06 13.20 17.86
N ARG A 138 -1.98 13.95 17.63
CA ARG A 138 -1.48 14.28 16.29
C ARG A 138 -0.67 13.13 15.74
N TYR A 139 -0.82 12.87 14.45
CA TYR A 139 -0.02 11.86 13.75
C TYR A 139 1.46 12.25 13.77
N LEU A 140 2.28 11.23 13.87
CA LEU A 140 3.75 11.32 13.87
C LEU A 140 4.29 10.79 12.54
N PRO A 141 5.42 11.33 12.05
CA PRO A 141 6.07 10.84 10.83
C PRO A 141 6.43 9.35 10.89
N PHE A 142 6.47 8.70 9.73
CA PHE A 142 6.82 7.27 9.58
C PHE A 142 8.11 6.86 10.31
N GLN A 143 9.12 7.75 10.34
CA GLN A 143 10.40 7.49 11.01
C GLN A 143 10.24 7.03 12.46
N ASN A 144 9.20 7.52 13.15
CA ASN A 144 8.92 7.14 14.52
C ASN A 144 8.45 5.68 14.63
N ILE A 145 7.59 5.23 13.69
CA ILE A 145 7.09 3.85 13.66
C ILE A 145 8.14 2.89 13.11
N SER A 146 8.97 3.33 12.17
CA SER A 146 9.96 2.47 11.50
C SER A 146 10.89 1.74 12.49
N LYS A 147 11.16 2.37 13.64
CA LYS A 147 11.93 1.78 14.73
C LYS A 147 11.24 0.58 15.38
N ARG A 148 9.89 0.51 15.37
CA ARG A 148 9.13 -0.64 15.89
C ARG A 148 9.21 -1.85 14.95
N ILE A 149 9.11 -1.61 13.65
CA ILE A 149 9.08 -2.66 12.62
C ILE A 149 10.39 -3.47 12.61
N LYS A 150 11.52 -2.79 12.78
CA LYS A 150 12.88 -3.41 12.73
C LYS A 150 13.24 -4.22 13.97
N ARG A 151 12.47 -4.15 15.07
CA ARG A 151 12.83 -4.78 16.34
C ARG A 151 12.27 -6.18 16.46
N LYS A 152 13.15 -7.10 16.86
CA LYS A 152 12.80 -8.50 17.17
C LYS A 152 12.64 -8.75 18.69
N HIS A 153 13.00 -7.79 19.55
CA HIS A 153 13.01 -7.94 21.03
C HIS A 153 12.43 -6.71 21.73
N ASN A 154 11.91 -6.88 22.97
CA ASN A 154 11.31 -5.83 23.84
C ASN A 154 10.11 -5.08 23.22
N ILE A 155 9.18 -5.81 22.64
CA ILE A 155 8.02 -5.28 21.90
C ILE A 155 7.03 -4.56 22.83
N GLY A 156 6.75 -5.11 24.03
CA GLY A 156 5.69 -4.64 24.93
C GLY A 156 5.85 -3.22 25.47
N LYS A 157 7.05 -2.82 25.95
CA LYS A 157 7.25 -1.49 26.54
C LYS A 157 7.09 -0.32 25.57
N LYS A 158 7.24 -0.52 24.26
CA LYS A 158 7.16 0.57 23.26
C LYS A 158 5.79 0.75 22.59
N SER A 159 4.88 -0.20 22.76
CA SER A 159 3.51 0.00 22.29
C SER A 159 2.81 1.12 23.07
N GLU A 160 3.14 1.30 24.37
CA GLU A 160 2.62 2.38 25.20
C GLU A 160 3.25 3.74 24.88
N GLU A 161 4.56 3.76 24.55
CA GLU A 161 5.29 5.00 24.22
C GLU A 161 4.87 5.58 22.85
N LEU A 162 4.54 4.73 21.88
CA LEU A 162 4.16 5.13 20.52
C LEU A 162 2.92 4.35 20.08
N PRO A 163 1.73 4.78 20.52
CA PRO A 163 0.48 4.16 20.09
C PRO A 163 0.23 4.41 18.61
N VAL A 164 -0.54 3.50 18.00
CA VAL A 164 -0.82 3.50 16.57
C VAL A 164 -2.31 3.45 16.29
N GLU A 165 -2.73 4.06 15.17
CA GLU A 165 -4.08 4.02 14.64
C GLU A 165 -4.08 3.33 13.27
N ILE A 166 -5.05 2.46 13.07
CA ILE A 166 -5.26 1.74 11.81
C ILE A 166 -6.15 2.60 10.91
N ASN A 167 -5.63 3.07 9.79
CA ASN A 167 -6.37 3.82 8.78
C ASN A 167 -6.66 2.93 7.58
N VAL A 168 -7.88 2.40 7.49
CA VAL A 168 -8.26 1.44 6.45
C VAL A 168 -8.72 2.19 5.20
N PHE A 169 -8.19 1.81 4.02
CA PHE A 169 -8.49 2.49 2.77
C PHE A 169 -9.00 1.56 1.65
N ASP A 170 -8.84 0.22 1.77
CA ASP A 170 -9.41 -0.71 0.81
C ASP A 170 -9.74 -2.06 1.44
N ILE A 171 -10.61 -2.82 0.76
CA ILE A 171 -10.99 -4.18 1.10
C ILE A 171 -10.94 -5.03 -0.17
N ILE A 172 -10.19 -6.12 -0.13
CA ILE A 172 -9.94 -6.96 -1.31
C ILE A 172 -10.53 -8.37 -1.21
N LEU A 173 -10.89 -8.78 0.01
CA LEU A 173 -11.65 -9.98 0.29
C LEU A 173 -12.55 -9.75 1.49
N LYS A 174 -13.80 -10.22 1.43
CA LYS A 174 -14.75 -10.21 2.56
C LYS A 174 -15.55 -11.49 2.59
N ASP A 175 -15.49 -12.17 3.72
CA ASP A 175 -16.05 -13.48 3.93
C ASP A 175 -15.63 -14.41 2.79
N ASP A 176 -16.31 -14.99 1.97
CA ASP A 176 -15.82 -15.86 0.89
C ASP A 176 -15.78 -15.13 -0.48
N GLU A 177 -16.09 -13.82 -0.51
CA GLU A 177 -16.12 -13.03 -1.73
C GLU A 177 -14.79 -12.31 -1.98
N ILE A 178 -14.16 -12.57 -3.13
CA ILE A 178 -13.01 -11.83 -3.64
C ILE A 178 -13.51 -10.55 -4.31
N LEU A 179 -13.05 -9.38 -3.85
CA LEU A 179 -13.56 -8.08 -4.23
C LEU A 179 -12.66 -7.32 -5.22
N ILE A 180 -11.53 -7.90 -5.63
CA ILE A 180 -10.56 -7.18 -6.51
C ILE A 180 -11.16 -6.75 -7.85
N ASP A 181 -12.14 -7.49 -8.37
CA ASP A 181 -12.83 -7.17 -9.62
C ASP A 181 -13.97 -6.15 -9.46
N ARG A 182 -14.39 -5.85 -8.23
CA ARG A 182 -15.33 -4.78 -7.94
C ARG A 182 -14.69 -3.42 -8.18
N THR A 183 -15.51 -2.42 -8.47
CA THR A 183 -15.02 -1.03 -8.60
C THR A 183 -14.50 -0.48 -7.29
N GLN A 184 -13.62 0.53 -7.35
CA GLN A 184 -13.12 1.23 -6.15
C GLN A 184 -14.27 1.78 -5.30
N GLU A 185 -15.31 2.29 -5.96
CA GLU A 185 -16.50 2.81 -5.28
C GLU A 185 -17.25 1.71 -4.53
N ASP A 186 -17.46 0.55 -5.14
CA ASP A 186 -18.16 -0.56 -4.51
C ASP A 186 -17.35 -1.13 -3.34
N ARG A 187 -16.04 -1.33 -3.51
CA ARG A 187 -15.16 -1.75 -2.42
C ARG A 187 -15.20 -0.77 -1.26
N ARG A 188 -15.22 0.55 -1.55
CA ARG A 188 -15.32 1.57 -0.51
C ARG A 188 -16.66 1.51 0.24
N LYS A 189 -17.78 1.32 -0.46
CA LYS A 189 -19.11 1.15 0.17
C LYS A 189 -19.15 -0.11 1.07
N ILE A 190 -18.55 -1.22 0.62
CA ILE A 190 -18.43 -2.44 1.42
C ILE A 190 -17.57 -2.19 2.66
N LEU A 191 -16.43 -1.52 2.49
CA LEU A 191 -15.51 -1.19 3.57
C LEU A 191 -16.18 -0.34 4.66
N GLU A 192 -16.96 0.68 4.29
CA GLU A 192 -17.68 1.57 5.21
C GLU A 192 -18.69 0.81 6.09
N LYS A 193 -19.31 -0.23 5.55
CA LYS A 193 -20.22 -1.11 6.31
C LYS A 193 -19.47 -2.11 7.19
N THR A 194 -18.22 -2.43 6.84
CA THR A 194 -17.41 -3.45 7.50
C THR A 194 -16.67 -2.91 8.73
N ILE A 195 -16.28 -1.65 8.74
CA ILE A 195 -15.48 -1.05 9.81
C ILE A 195 -16.37 -0.29 10.80
N LYS A 196 -16.28 -0.66 12.09
CA LYS A 196 -16.77 0.16 13.20
C LYS A 196 -15.66 1.15 13.58
N GLN A 197 -15.82 2.41 13.18
CA GLN A 197 -14.78 3.41 13.38
C GLN A 197 -14.70 3.86 14.85
N GLU A 198 -13.47 3.96 15.37
CA GLU A 198 -13.15 4.55 16.66
C GLU A 198 -11.80 5.26 16.56
N LYS A 199 -11.77 6.58 16.81
CA LYS A 199 -10.53 7.39 16.79
C LYS A 199 -9.47 6.79 17.70
N THR A 200 -8.21 6.89 17.28
CA THR A 200 -7.02 6.34 17.97
C THR A 200 -6.95 4.81 17.97
N LYS A 201 -7.91 4.13 17.36
CA LYS A 201 -7.93 2.67 17.19
C LYS A 201 -7.97 2.27 15.71
N VAL A 202 -9.16 2.41 15.10
CA VAL A 202 -9.36 2.11 13.68
C VAL A 202 -10.35 3.09 13.05
N VAL A 203 -9.93 3.68 11.95
CA VAL A 203 -10.74 4.62 11.17
C VAL A 203 -10.63 4.32 9.68
N LEU A 204 -11.54 4.88 8.92
CA LEU A 204 -11.42 4.92 7.46
C LEU A 204 -10.63 6.16 7.07
N THR A 205 -9.72 6.01 6.11
CA THR A 205 -9.00 7.15 5.54
C THR A 205 -9.99 8.21 5.04
N LYS A 206 -9.73 9.48 5.41
CA LYS A 206 -10.58 10.61 4.99
C LYS A 206 -10.65 10.69 3.47
N LYS A 207 -11.87 10.85 2.94
CA LYS A 207 -12.12 10.88 1.49
C LYS A 207 -12.91 12.09 1.06
N LEU A 208 -12.79 12.41 -0.23
CA LEU A 208 -13.64 13.36 -0.97
C LEU A 208 -13.77 12.83 -2.40
N ALA A 209 -15.00 12.73 -2.92
CA ALA A 209 -15.24 12.46 -4.34
C ALA A 209 -15.50 13.80 -5.03
N THR A 210 -14.74 14.10 -6.10
CA THR A 210 -14.86 15.39 -6.78
C THR A 210 -14.46 15.33 -8.25
N SER A 211 -15.01 16.24 -9.04
CA SER A 211 -14.60 16.58 -10.40
C SER A 211 -13.85 17.91 -10.48
N SER A 212 -13.74 18.64 -9.36
CA SER A 212 -13.23 20.01 -9.29
C SER A 212 -11.76 20.05 -8.87
N GLU A 213 -10.92 20.67 -9.69
CA GLU A 213 -9.52 20.92 -9.36
C GLU A 213 -9.34 21.82 -8.14
N LYS A 214 -10.26 22.81 -7.97
CA LYS A 214 -10.24 23.68 -6.78
C LYS A 214 -10.48 22.90 -5.49
N GLU A 215 -11.42 21.94 -5.52
CA GLU A 215 -11.68 21.07 -4.37
C GLU A 215 -10.51 20.11 -4.12
N LEU A 216 -9.90 19.57 -5.18
CA LEU A 216 -8.70 18.74 -5.07
C LEU A 216 -7.56 19.53 -4.43
N ASP A 217 -7.28 20.75 -4.90
CA ASP A 217 -6.22 21.60 -4.35
C ASP A 217 -6.47 21.95 -2.87
N LYS A 218 -7.72 22.29 -2.54
CA LYS A 218 -8.13 22.53 -1.14
C LYS A 218 -7.91 21.29 -0.28
N PHE A 219 -8.33 20.12 -0.74
CA PHE A 219 -8.18 18.85 -0.02
C PHE A 219 -6.70 18.46 0.14
N TYR A 220 -5.89 18.72 -0.90
CA TYR A 220 -4.44 18.53 -0.85
C TYR A 220 -3.76 19.41 0.20
N LYS A 221 -4.05 20.73 0.19
CA LYS A 221 -3.52 21.69 1.18
C LYS A 221 -3.95 21.31 2.60
N GLU A 222 -5.20 20.89 2.77
CA GLU A 222 -5.71 20.41 4.05
C GLU A 222 -4.95 19.16 4.51
N SER A 223 -4.69 18.20 3.61
CA SER A 223 -3.91 16.99 3.92
C SER A 223 -2.51 17.34 4.43
N LEU A 224 -1.81 18.25 3.74
CA LEU A 224 -0.48 18.71 4.17
C LEU A 224 -0.51 19.42 5.53
N LYS A 225 -1.51 20.26 5.77
CA LYS A 225 -1.70 20.94 7.07
C LYS A 225 -1.89 19.96 8.24
N HIS A 226 -2.45 18.78 7.97
CA HIS A 226 -2.56 17.70 8.95
C HIS A 226 -1.29 16.84 9.08
N GLY A 227 -0.19 17.19 8.42
CA GLY A 227 1.08 16.47 8.47
C GLY A 227 1.15 15.22 7.64
N ASN A 228 0.24 15.05 6.65
CA ASN A 228 0.28 13.91 5.74
C ASN A 228 1.27 14.16 4.59
N GLU A 229 1.67 13.08 3.89
CA GLU A 229 2.57 13.16 2.72
C GLU A 229 1.96 13.82 1.46
N GLY A 230 0.66 14.05 1.45
CA GLY A 230 -0.08 14.53 0.29
C GLY A 230 -1.44 13.84 0.16
N ILE A 231 -1.84 13.52 -1.08
CA ILE A 231 -3.10 12.81 -1.36
C ILE A 231 -2.90 11.65 -2.32
N MET A 232 -3.80 10.67 -2.18
CA MET A 232 -4.05 9.64 -3.17
C MET A 232 -5.27 10.04 -3.99
N ILE A 233 -5.23 9.79 -5.29
CA ILE A 233 -6.33 10.03 -6.22
C ILE A 233 -6.62 8.69 -6.88
N LYS A 234 -7.89 8.28 -6.85
CA LYS A 234 -8.32 6.95 -7.31
C LYS A 234 -9.43 7.08 -8.33
N ASN A 235 -9.31 6.36 -9.43
CA ASN A 235 -10.42 6.19 -10.36
C ASN A 235 -11.52 5.37 -9.65
N ILE A 236 -12.72 5.94 -9.54
CA ILE A 236 -13.88 5.32 -8.86
C ILE A 236 -14.31 3.99 -9.49
N LYS A 237 -14.06 3.80 -10.79
CA LYS A 237 -14.38 2.58 -11.55
C LYS A 237 -13.24 1.56 -11.58
N ALA A 238 -12.04 1.90 -11.05
CA ALA A 238 -10.89 1.02 -11.12
C ALA A 238 -11.08 -0.25 -10.28
N ARG A 239 -10.63 -1.37 -10.82
CA ARG A 239 -10.44 -2.62 -10.09
C ARG A 239 -9.17 -2.55 -9.23
N TYR A 240 -9.04 -3.44 -8.27
CA TYR A 240 -7.78 -3.61 -7.54
C TYR A 240 -6.86 -4.54 -8.33
N VAL A 241 -5.70 -4.05 -8.76
CA VAL A 241 -4.74 -4.83 -9.55
C VAL A 241 -3.48 -5.09 -8.72
N PRO A 242 -3.34 -6.28 -8.12
CA PRO A 242 -2.20 -6.62 -7.29
C PRO A 242 -0.87 -6.50 -8.02
N GLY A 243 0.15 -5.95 -7.34
CA GLY A 243 1.53 -5.89 -7.82
C GLY A 243 1.83 -4.88 -8.93
N ARG A 244 0.84 -4.21 -9.51
CA ARG A 244 1.03 -3.37 -10.70
C ARG A 244 0.73 -1.88 -10.45
N ARG A 245 1.38 -1.04 -11.26
CA ARG A 245 1.09 0.40 -11.42
C ARG A 245 0.29 0.59 -12.71
N VAL A 246 -1.00 0.30 -12.67
CA VAL A 246 -1.85 0.26 -13.86
C VAL A 246 -2.73 1.51 -14.05
N GLY A 247 -2.35 2.64 -13.43
CA GLY A 247 -3.08 3.90 -13.64
C GLY A 247 -4.42 4.04 -12.92
N GLY A 248 -4.85 3.04 -12.11
CA GLY A 248 -6.09 3.16 -11.33
C GLY A 248 -5.93 4.04 -10.08
N TRP A 249 -4.72 4.21 -9.60
CA TRP A 249 -4.36 5.06 -8.47
C TRP A 249 -3.19 5.98 -8.82
N MET A 250 -3.32 7.24 -8.47
CA MET A 250 -2.25 8.22 -8.54
C MET A 250 -2.02 8.88 -7.18
N LYS A 251 -0.89 9.55 -7.02
CA LYS A 251 -0.52 10.27 -5.81
C LYS A 251 0.08 11.62 -6.16
N ILE A 252 -0.30 12.65 -5.40
CA ILE A 252 0.34 13.97 -5.41
C ILE A 252 1.05 14.14 -4.08
N LYS A 253 2.32 14.53 -4.16
CA LYS A 253 3.18 14.87 -3.02
C LYS A 253 3.85 16.21 -3.27
N PRO A 254 4.20 16.97 -2.22
CA PRO A 254 5.00 18.16 -2.40
C PRO A 254 6.34 17.82 -3.04
N VAL A 255 6.83 18.70 -3.86
CA VAL A 255 8.21 18.66 -4.35
C VAL A 255 9.10 18.90 -3.14
N LYS A 256 10.02 18.00 -2.85
CA LYS A 256 11.00 18.20 -1.81
C LYS A 256 12.02 19.23 -2.29
N GLU A 257 12.49 20.06 -1.38
CA GLU A 257 13.63 20.93 -1.63
C GLU A 257 14.83 20.08 -2.06
N THR A 258 15.56 20.57 -3.03
CA THR A 258 16.82 19.98 -3.47
C THR A 258 17.96 20.53 -2.62
N LEU A 259 18.98 19.72 -2.39
CA LEU A 259 20.22 20.13 -1.76
C LEU A 259 21.32 20.20 -2.83
N ASP A 260 22.09 21.27 -2.80
CA ASP A 260 23.32 21.35 -3.57
C ASP A 260 24.40 20.51 -2.86
N LEU A 261 24.84 19.46 -3.55
CA LEU A 261 25.76 18.47 -2.98
C LEU A 261 26.98 18.32 -3.89
N VAL A 262 28.13 18.08 -3.28
CA VAL A 262 29.37 17.78 -4.00
C VAL A 262 29.64 16.27 -3.96
N ILE A 263 29.95 15.69 -5.12
CA ILE A 263 30.40 14.30 -5.21
C ILE A 263 31.86 14.26 -4.78
N ILE A 264 32.15 13.58 -3.67
CA ILE A 264 33.51 13.45 -3.10
C ILE A 264 34.09 12.05 -3.27
N GLY A 265 33.32 11.12 -3.77
CA GLY A 265 33.78 9.76 -4.05
C GLY A 265 32.76 8.95 -4.82
N ALA A 266 33.21 7.88 -5.46
CA ALA A 266 32.35 6.96 -6.17
C ALA A 266 32.92 5.54 -6.13
N THR A 267 32.04 4.52 -6.19
CA THR A 267 32.44 3.11 -6.27
C THR A 267 31.87 2.49 -7.54
N TRP A 268 32.62 1.55 -8.10
CA TRP A 268 32.15 0.74 -9.22
C TRP A 268 30.99 -0.15 -8.82
N GLY A 269 30.10 -0.42 -9.73
CA GLY A 269 29.03 -1.38 -9.55
C GLY A 269 29.52 -2.82 -9.60
N GLU A 270 28.62 -3.75 -9.24
CA GLU A 270 28.88 -5.18 -9.33
C GLU A 270 27.99 -5.86 -10.36
N GLY A 271 28.38 -7.04 -10.81
CA GLY A 271 27.62 -7.84 -11.79
C GLY A 271 27.37 -7.10 -13.09
N LYS A 272 26.10 -6.91 -13.47
CA LYS A 272 25.73 -6.20 -14.72
C LYS A 272 26.15 -4.74 -14.75
N ARG A 273 26.47 -4.13 -13.61
CA ARG A 273 26.89 -2.73 -13.47
C ARG A 273 28.41 -2.57 -13.23
N ALA A 274 29.21 -3.62 -13.33
CA ALA A 274 30.64 -3.59 -13.02
C ALA A 274 31.45 -2.55 -13.82
N LYS A 275 30.92 -2.12 -14.99
CA LYS A 275 31.54 -1.08 -15.86
C LYS A 275 31.03 0.33 -15.60
N TRP A 276 30.20 0.54 -14.58
CA TRP A 276 29.59 1.83 -14.27
C TRP A 276 29.82 2.23 -12.83
N LEU A 277 30.03 3.51 -12.58
CA LEU A 277 29.96 4.05 -11.22
C LEU A 277 28.51 3.94 -10.75
N SER A 278 28.25 3.26 -9.64
CA SER A 278 26.90 2.93 -9.18
C SER A 278 26.55 3.52 -7.82
N SER A 279 27.54 3.87 -7.01
CA SER A 279 27.34 4.54 -5.72
C SER A 279 28.23 5.76 -5.63
N PHE A 280 27.66 6.86 -5.11
CA PHE A 280 28.37 8.12 -4.96
C PHE A 280 28.38 8.53 -3.49
N THR A 281 29.53 8.91 -2.99
CA THR A 281 29.65 9.60 -1.71
C THR A 281 29.44 11.08 -1.97
N ILE A 282 28.48 11.68 -1.28
CA ILE A 282 28.08 13.07 -1.44
C ILE A 282 28.33 13.83 -0.13
N ALA A 283 28.78 15.07 -0.24
CA ALA A 283 28.96 15.98 0.88
C ALA A 283 28.05 17.21 0.72
N CYS A 284 27.60 17.72 1.84
CA CYS A 284 26.86 18.96 1.96
C CYS A 284 27.69 19.93 2.81
N ARG A 285 27.79 21.19 2.38
CA ARG A 285 28.44 22.23 3.18
C ARG A 285 27.54 22.56 4.37
N ASP A 286 28.10 22.55 5.56
CA ASP A 286 27.41 23.05 6.75
C ASP A 286 27.41 24.59 6.74
N LYS A 287 26.41 25.21 7.41
CA LYS A 287 26.28 26.68 7.52
C LYS A 287 27.43 27.31 8.30
N ASN A 288 28.23 26.53 9.01
CA ASN A 288 29.30 27.01 9.88
C ASN A 288 30.72 26.72 9.32
N GLU A 289 30.86 26.25 8.09
CA GLU A 289 32.15 26.05 7.39
C GLU A 289 32.19 26.71 6.02
#